data_b9a6b001f7c96f75e1f3a3a62260e865
#
_entry.id   b9a6b001f7c96f75e1f3a3a62260e865
#
_cell.length_a   1.000
_cell.length_b   1.000
_cell.length_c   1.000
_cell.angle_alpha   90.00
_cell.angle_beta   90.00
_cell.angle_gamma   90.00
#
_symmetry.space_group_name_H-M   'P 1'
#
loop_
_entity.id
_entity.type
_entity.pdbx_description
1 polymer ?
#
loop_
_entity_poly.entity_id
_entity_poly.type
_entity_poly.pdbx_seq_one_letter_code
_entity_poly.pdbx_strand_id
1 'polypeptide(L)'
;MEAIMRLTLATLLLTAQSVSASPTPATTQACTEIKNALPGKVLAPKLLALEYGHEQQQYWSTTLRSVDPACIVQPVDAHDVSVVVKILNKYPSVPFATRSGGHDPNVGHATVQDGVLITMTDMVGATYDAEKHVAYVKPGGEWNDVISDLEPSGVTIAGGRLGLVGVGGLLLGGGLSFLSAQEGLAADNIIGWETVVANGTVVNVDAKANPELAQAMRGSGGQFGIVTKFTVNVHPIGDVWGGFCTYDPAQDTELYAALHQYAGNGSAADPKSAIIFTDLVAAGGLTTKVVYYFYDGPARPTSGPFADFFKIPSLTCLPKTQKYSELLKSNGEPVRLLNARAFFRTVTVPYIPSRPQMYAEIRDKLQSIVSPFLTIPPLIRGVQFSVDFQPLPSIIGTHSAAKGGNAMGLTASDPERIIIILQGAWNLASDDALVYDFGKQITDWLDVQVPKWLDEAGMKKDIYLPLFINDASSDQLVMQSYRGYEKFKALQRSVDPKGLFATRAGGFKY
;
A
#
# COMPACT_ATOMS: atom_id res chain seq x y z
N MET A 1 -25.20 -56.20 37.41
CA MET A 1 -24.08 -56.89 36.73
C MET A 1 -23.88 -56.11 35.44
N GLU A 2 -23.26 -55.02 35.57
CA GLU A 2 -21.82 -54.69 35.32
C GLU A 2 -21.31 -55.21 34.01
N ALA A 3 -21.17 -54.32 33.05
CA ALA A 3 -20.11 -54.32 32.06
C ALA A 3 -19.80 -52.84 31.71
N ILE A 4 -18.82 -52.32 32.40
CA ILE A 4 -18.17 -51.03 32.15
C ILE A 4 -17.34 -51.21 30.87
N MET A 5 -17.76 -50.64 29.79
CA MET A 5 -16.98 -50.57 28.55
C MET A 5 -16.13 -49.26 28.60
N ARG A 6 -14.87 -49.43 28.93
CA ARG A 6 -13.86 -48.37 28.84
C ARG A 6 -13.61 -48.00 27.38
N LEU A 7 -14.16 -46.88 26.95
CA LEU A 7 -13.78 -46.26 25.68
C LEU A 7 -12.49 -45.47 25.91
N THR A 8 -11.36 -46.02 25.49
CA THR A 8 -10.10 -45.31 25.40
C THR A 8 -10.16 -44.40 24.18
N LEU A 9 -10.37 -43.10 24.44
CA LEU A 9 -10.27 -42.03 23.42
C LEU A 9 -8.77 -41.85 23.13
N ALA A 10 -8.28 -42.49 22.10
CA ALA A 10 -6.96 -42.16 21.52
C ALA A 10 -7.13 -40.88 20.70
N THR A 11 -6.81 -39.75 21.32
CA THR A 11 -6.70 -38.48 20.63
C THR A 11 -5.49 -38.54 19.72
N LEU A 12 -5.68 -38.86 18.45
CA LEU A 12 -4.68 -38.65 17.42
C LEU A 12 -4.62 -37.13 17.17
N LEU A 13 -3.72 -36.45 17.84
CA LEU A 13 -3.22 -35.17 17.43
C LEU A 13 -2.40 -35.39 16.13
N LEU A 14 -3.07 -35.33 14.99
CA LEU A 14 -2.42 -35.04 13.72
C LEU A 14 -1.98 -33.57 13.77
N THR A 15 -0.82 -33.32 14.34
CA THR A 15 -0.05 -32.12 14.04
C THR A 15 0.32 -32.23 12.55
N ALA A 16 -0.41 -31.55 11.69
CA ALA A 16 0.09 -31.21 10.37
C ALA A 16 1.30 -30.29 10.61
N GLN A 17 2.46 -30.90 10.82
CA GLN A 17 3.74 -30.22 10.67
C GLN A 17 3.80 -29.86 9.19
N SER A 18 3.60 -28.58 8.88
CA SER A 18 4.11 -28.01 7.65
C SER A 18 5.60 -28.34 7.66
N VAL A 19 6.02 -29.28 6.82
CA VAL A 19 7.43 -29.55 6.56
C VAL A 19 7.93 -28.28 5.88
N SER A 20 8.41 -27.32 6.68
CA SER A 20 9.19 -26.21 6.18
C SER A 20 10.39 -26.83 5.47
N ALA A 21 10.45 -26.71 4.16
CA ALA A 21 11.60 -27.16 3.41
C ALA A 21 12.80 -26.37 3.93
N SER A 22 13.86 -27.06 4.34
CA SER A 22 15.07 -26.35 4.80
C SER A 22 15.65 -25.53 3.64
N PRO A 23 16.24 -24.36 3.94
CA PRO A 23 16.89 -23.53 2.92
C PRO A 23 17.86 -24.36 2.07
N THR A 24 17.90 -24.07 0.76
CA THR A 24 18.81 -24.78 -0.15
C THR A 24 20.27 -24.56 0.25
N PRO A 25 21.19 -25.49 -0.11
CA PRO A 25 22.62 -25.26 0.14
C PRO A 25 23.12 -23.93 -0.43
N ALA A 26 22.63 -23.51 -1.59
CA ALA A 26 22.96 -22.22 -2.20
C ALA A 26 22.50 -21.04 -1.32
N THR A 27 21.28 -21.10 -0.78
CA THR A 27 20.76 -20.06 0.13
C THR A 27 21.58 -19.99 1.42
N THR A 28 21.90 -21.15 2.02
CA THR A 28 22.73 -21.22 3.23
C THR A 28 24.12 -20.63 2.99
N GLN A 29 24.74 -20.91 1.83
CA GLN A 29 26.03 -20.36 1.45
C GLN A 29 25.94 -18.84 1.24
N ALA A 30 24.92 -18.36 0.53
CA ALA A 30 24.68 -16.91 0.33
C ALA A 30 24.53 -16.18 1.67
N CYS A 31 23.68 -16.68 2.58
CA CYS A 31 23.52 -16.11 3.92
C CYS A 31 24.84 -16.08 4.71
N THR A 32 25.64 -17.16 4.62
CA THR A 32 26.95 -17.25 5.29
C THR A 32 27.94 -16.23 4.71
N GLU A 33 28.01 -16.10 3.38
CA GLU A 33 28.89 -15.14 2.72
C GLU A 33 28.48 -13.69 3.05
N ILE A 34 27.17 -13.37 3.04
CA ILE A 34 26.65 -12.06 3.45
C ILE A 34 27.05 -11.76 4.91
N LYS A 35 26.83 -12.74 5.82
CA LYS A 35 27.19 -12.57 7.23
C LYS A 35 28.67 -12.30 7.45
N ASN A 36 29.54 -12.96 6.70
CA ASN A 36 31.00 -12.74 6.78
C ASN A 36 31.41 -11.37 6.23
N ALA A 37 30.73 -10.91 5.18
CA ALA A 37 30.97 -9.60 4.56
C ALA A 37 30.37 -8.43 5.36
N LEU A 38 29.27 -8.66 6.07
CA LEU A 38 28.54 -7.68 6.86
C LEU A 38 28.36 -8.16 8.31
N PRO A 39 29.45 -8.21 9.11
CA PRO A 39 29.38 -8.70 10.49
C PRO A 39 28.46 -7.84 11.34
N GLY A 40 27.61 -8.48 12.14
CA GLY A 40 26.63 -7.81 13.00
C GLY A 40 25.32 -7.38 12.33
N LYS A 41 25.22 -7.49 10.99
CA LYS A 41 24.05 -7.02 10.22
C LYS A 41 23.20 -8.18 9.65
N VAL A 42 23.44 -9.42 10.07
CA VAL A 42 22.72 -10.59 9.55
C VAL A 42 22.15 -11.41 10.68
N LEU A 43 20.84 -11.51 10.73
CA LEU A 43 20.09 -12.35 11.65
C LEU A 43 19.79 -13.69 10.98
N ALA A 44 19.88 -14.76 11.73
CA ALA A 44 19.57 -16.11 11.25
C ALA A 44 18.68 -16.84 12.26
N PRO A 45 17.80 -17.74 11.82
CA PRO A 45 16.97 -18.52 12.72
C PRO A 45 17.86 -19.42 13.60
N LYS A 46 17.69 -19.29 14.91
CA LYS A 46 18.36 -20.11 15.93
C LYS A 46 17.39 -20.30 17.08
N LEU A 47 17.60 -21.34 17.87
CA LEU A 47 16.89 -21.49 19.15
C LEU A 47 17.15 -20.24 20.00
N LEU A 48 16.08 -19.53 20.41
CA LEU A 48 16.12 -18.29 21.19
C LEU A 48 16.71 -17.06 20.44
N ALA A 49 16.63 -17.01 19.11
CA ALA A 49 17.02 -15.84 18.32
C ALA A 49 15.95 -14.73 18.41
N LEU A 50 15.91 -14.00 19.53
CA LEU A 50 14.89 -12.99 19.81
C LEU A 50 14.87 -11.88 18.75
N GLU A 51 16.03 -11.40 18.31
CA GLU A 51 16.15 -10.34 17.29
C GLU A 51 15.60 -10.82 15.92
N TYR A 52 15.93 -12.03 15.49
CA TYR A 52 15.36 -12.62 14.27
C TYR A 52 13.83 -12.72 14.38
N GLY A 53 13.33 -13.27 15.49
CA GLY A 53 11.88 -13.41 15.71
C GLY A 53 11.18 -12.06 15.78
N HIS A 54 11.80 -11.06 16.42
CA HIS A 54 11.26 -9.71 16.44
C HIS A 54 11.15 -9.14 15.04
N GLU A 55 12.22 -9.19 14.24
CA GLU A 55 12.26 -8.65 12.89
C GLU A 55 11.29 -9.37 11.96
N GLN A 56 11.16 -10.70 12.08
CA GLN A 56 10.20 -11.51 11.33
C GLN A 56 8.74 -11.11 11.59
N GLN A 57 8.43 -10.56 12.75
CA GLN A 57 7.07 -10.15 13.13
C GLN A 57 6.71 -8.71 12.67
N GLN A 58 7.63 -7.97 12.06
CA GLN A 58 7.43 -6.58 11.64
C GLN A 58 6.61 -6.46 10.35
N TYR A 59 5.39 -6.99 10.37
CA TYR A 59 4.42 -6.89 9.28
C TYR A 59 3.05 -6.50 9.82
N TRP A 60 2.33 -5.70 9.06
CA TRP A 60 0.96 -5.34 9.38
C TRP A 60 0.04 -6.55 9.35
N SER A 61 0.02 -7.32 8.24
CA SER A 61 -0.77 -8.55 8.14
C SER A 61 -0.08 -9.72 8.85
N THR A 62 -0.81 -10.41 9.73
CA THR A 62 -0.28 -11.59 10.43
C THR A 62 -0.03 -12.78 9.49
N THR A 63 -0.61 -12.79 8.28
CA THR A 63 -0.33 -13.78 7.23
C THR A 63 1.17 -13.86 6.93
N LEU A 64 1.84 -12.70 6.88
CA LEU A 64 3.24 -12.58 6.47
C LEU A 64 4.21 -13.03 7.57
N ARG A 65 3.78 -13.02 8.82
CA ARG A 65 4.59 -13.37 9.98
C ARG A 65 4.92 -14.85 10.09
N SER A 66 4.27 -15.69 9.29
CA SER A 66 4.52 -17.12 9.18
C SER A 66 5.49 -17.51 8.05
N VAL A 67 6.02 -16.52 7.32
CA VAL A 67 7.01 -16.74 6.26
C VAL A 67 8.41 -16.68 6.86
N ASP A 68 9.20 -17.74 6.68
CA ASP A 68 10.51 -17.93 7.29
C ASP A 68 11.65 -17.64 6.30
N PRO A 69 12.29 -16.46 6.33
CA PRO A 69 13.50 -16.23 5.56
C PRO A 69 14.69 -17.04 6.12
N ALA A 70 15.57 -17.53 5.23
CA ALA A 70 16.79 -18.22 5.66
C ALA A 70 17.74 -17.31 6.44
N CYS A 71 17.77 -16.03 6.11
CA CYS A 71 18.41 -14.97 6.89
C CYS A 71 17.77 -13.60 6.60
N ILE A 72 17.91 -12.70 7.59
CA ILE A 72 17.47 -11.31 7.48
C ILE A 72 18.73 -10.44 7.52
N VAL A 73 18.87 -9.56 6.53
CA VAL A 73 19.98 -8.60 6.42
C VAL A 73 19.45 -7.21 6.72
N GLN A 74 20.12 -6.49 7.62
CA GLN A 74 19.80 -5.13 8.05
C GLN A 74 20.91 -4.16 7.58
N PRO A 75 20.87 -3.71 6.30
CA PRO A 75 21.85 -2.75 5.79
C PRO A 75 21.60 -1.37 6.41
N VAL A 76 22.66 -0.60 6.57
CA VAL A 76 22.61 0.79 7.09
C VAL A 76 22.84 1.82 5.99
N ASP A 77 23.37 1.42 4.84
CA ASP A 77 23.66 2.29 3.71
C ASP A 77 23.67 1.56 2.35
N ALA A 78 23.91 2.30 1.28
CA ALA A 78 23.98 1.77 -0.09
C ALA A 78 25.15 0.79 -0.31
N HIS A 79 26.25 0.94 0.43
CA HIS A 79 27.38 0.02 0.34
C HIS A 79 26.98 -1.38 0.81
N ASP A 80 26.32 -1.49 1.94
CA ASP A 80 25.85 -2.78 2.47
C ASP A 80 24.90 -3.48 1.48
N VAL A 81 23.93 -2.72 0.93
CA VAL A 81 23.01 -3.24 -0.08
C VAL A 81 23.77 -3.71 -1.32
N SER A 82 24.81 -2.95 -1.77
CA SER A 82 25.68 -3.34 -2.88
C SER A 82 26.40 -4.66 -2.61
N VAL A 83 26.91 -4.86 -1.40
CA VAL A 83 27.55 -6.13 -0.99
C VAL A 83 26.57 -7.29 -1.10
N VAL A 84 25.33 -7.13 -0.56
CA VAL A 84 24.30 -8.16 -0.64
C VAL A 84 23.95 -8.51 -2.08
N VAL A 85 23.70 -7.51 -2.93
CA VAL A 85 23.35 -7.73 -4.35
C VAL A 85 24.49 -8.42 -5.11
N LYS A 86 25.75 -8.05 -4.87
CA LYS A 86 26.92 -8.72 -5.47
C LYS A 86 27.04 -10.19 -5.06
N ILE A 87 26.75 -10.49 -3.80
CA ILE A 87 26.75 -11.89 -3.32
C ILE A 87 25.58 -12.65 -3.93
N LEU A 88 24.36 -12.09 -3.94
CA LEU A 88 23.20 -12.73 -4.59
C LEU A 88 23.45 -13.03 -6.07
N ASN A 89 24.22 -12.24 -6.78
CA ASN A 89 24.62 -12.51 -8.17
C ASN A 89 25.52 -13.76 -8.32
N LYS A 90 26.23 -14.20 -7.27
CA LYS A 90 27.00 -15.46 -7.28
C LYS A 90 26.08 -16.69 -7.11
N TYR A 91 24.88 -16.50 -6.58
CA TYR A 91 23.92 -17.56 -6.26
C TYR A 91 22.59 -17.33 -7.00
N PRO A 92 22.50 -17.56 -8.31
CA PRO A 92 21.36 -17.15 -9.15
C PRO A 92 20.02 -17.86 -8.81
N SER A 93 20.05 -18.97 -8.09
CA SER A 93 18.84 -19.68 -7.64
C SER A 93 18.28 -19.17 -6.30
N VAL A 94 18.96 -18.25 -5.61
CA VAL A 94 18.54 -17.78 -4.29
C VAL A 94 17.50 -16.66 -4.44
N PRO A 95 16.27 -16.85 -3.95
CA PRO A 95 15.26 -15.80 -3.94
C PRO A 95 15.55 -14.77 -2.84
N PHE A 96 15.05 -13.57 -3.01
CA PHE A 96 15.14 -12.52 -2.00
C PHE A 96 13.94 -11.59 -2.02
N ALA A 97 13.72 -10.88 -0.93
CA ALA A 97 12.75 -9.79 -0.87
C ALA A 97 13.37 -8.58 -0.17
N THR A 98 12.80 -7.41 -0.44
CA THR A 98 13.15 -6.16 0.26
C THR A 98 11.93 -5.68 1.04
N ARG A 99 12.09 -5.38 2.33
CA ARG A 99 11.04 -4.84 3.18
C ARG A 99 11.37 -3.44 3.68
N SER A 100 10.45 -2.52 3.51
CA SER A 100 10.39 -1.22 4.19
C SER A 100 9.57 -1.35 5.48
N GLY A 101 8.35 -0.79 5.57
CA GLY A 101 7.48 -0.88 6.74
C GLY A 101 6.57 -2.12 6.80
N GLY A 102 6.59 -3.02 5.83
CA GLY A 102 5.84 -4.28 5.89
C GLY A 102 4.32 -4.14 5.82
N HIS A 103 3.79 -3.10 5.16
CA HIS A 103 2.35 -2.84 5.08
C HIS A 103 1.65 -3.55 3.91
N ASP A 104 2.37 -3.97 2.88
CA ASP A 104 1.84 -4.77 1.76
C ASP A 104 1.47 -6.17 2.27
N PRO A 105 0.18 -6.59 2.22
CA PRO A 105 -0.26 -7.88 2.76
C PRO A 105 0.02 -9.07 1.84
N ASN A 106 0.57 -8.87 0.65
CA ASN A 106 0.81 -9.92 -0.33
C ASN A 106 2.01 -10.81 0.05
N VAL A 107 1.78 -12.10 0.20
CA VAL A 107 2.84 -13.08 0.41
C VAL A 107 3.78 -13.11 -0.79
N GLY A 108 5.09 -13.10 -0.56
CA GLY A 108 6.11 -13.10 -1.61
C GLY A 108 6.44 -11.72 -2.18
N HIS A 109 5.84 -10.64 -1.70
CA HIS A 109 6.23 -9.27 -2.08
C HIS A 109 7.36 -8.76 -1.18
N ALA A 110 7.05 -8.46 0.08
CA ALA A 110 8.02 -8.04 1.08
C ALA A 110 8.45 -9.19 2.01
N THR A 111 8.14 -10.43 1.64
CA THR A 111 8.49 -11.68 2.34
C THR A 111 9.15 -12.65 1.38
N VAL A 112 9.98 -13.56 1.91
CA VAL A 112 10.60 -14.63 1.13
C VAL A 112 10.75 -15.88 1.99
N GLN A 113 10.17 -16.99 1.53
CA GLN A 113 10.36 -18.28 2.17
C GLN A 113 11.74 -18.86 1.79
N ASP A 114 12.52 -19.29 2.78
CA ASP A 114 13.84 -19.91 2.59
C ASP A 114 14.83 -19.10 1.74
N GLY A 115 14.66 -17.78 1.66
CA GLY A 115 15.48 -16.85 0.91
C GLY A 115 16.17 -15.80 1.77
N VAL A 116 16.70 -14.76 1.15
CA VAL A 116 17.34 -13.62 1.82
C VAL A 116 16.35 -12.47 1.93
N LEU A 117 15.97 -12.09 3.15
CA LEU A 117 15.17 -10.89 3.42
C LEU A 117 16.10 -9.71 3.70
N ILE A 118 15.97 -8.64 2.91
CA ILE A 118 16.70 -7.38 3.10
C ILE A 118 15.73 -6.38 3.74
N THR A 119 15.95 -6.00 4.99
CA THR A 119 15.07 -5.07 5.69
C THR A 119 15.71 -3.70 5.80
N MET A 120 14.94 -2.66 5.53
CA MET A 120 15.42 -1.28 5.59
C MET A 120 15.24 -0.66 6.99
N THR A 121 15.06 -1.50 8.02
CA THR A 121 14.72 -1.09 9.39
C THR A 121 15.71 -0.06 9.97
N ASP A 122 17.00 -0.17 9.58
CA ASP A 122 18.05 0.75 10.05
C ASP A 122 18.29 1.95 9.11
N MET A 123 17.46 2.10 8.08
CA MET A 123 17.54 3.19 7.11
C MET A 123 16.29 4.06 7.19
N VAL A 124 16.13 4.81 8.27
CA VAL A 124 14.90 5.58 8.60
C VAL A 124 15.14 7.09 8.60
N GLY A 125 14.04 7.86 8.51
CA GLY A 125 13.99 9.29 8.69
C GLY A 125 14.21 10.11 7.41
N ALA A 126 14.19 11.43 7.59
CA ALA A 126 14.37 12.42 6.53
C ALA A 126 15.27 13.58 6.98
N THR A 127 15.91 14.23 6.02
CA THR A 127 16.69 15.44 6.26
C THR A 127 16.32 16.51 5.24
N TYR A 128 15.98 17.69 5.70
CA TYR A 128 15.66 18.84 4.86
C TYR A 128 16.92 19.60 4.45
N ASP A 129 17.08 19.86 3.14
CA ASP A 129 18.09 20.72 2.58
C ASP A 129 17.43 22.04 2.15
N ALA A 130 17.58 23.07 2.99
CA ALA A 130 16.93 24.35 2.78
C ALA A 130 17.50 25.12 1.58
N GLU A 131 18.77 24.90 1.22
CA GLU A 131 19.40 25.57 0.07
C GLU A 131 18.84 25.03 -1.26
N LYS A 132 18.56 23.72 -1.32
CA LYS A 132 18.03 23.06 -2.52
C LYS A 132 16.52 22.92 -2.52
N HIS A 133 15.85 23.23 -1.42
CA HIS A 133 14.41 23.00 -1.22
C HIS A 133 13.99 21.56 -1.49
N VAL A 134 14.73 20.59 -0.94
CA VAL A 134 14.43 19.16 -1.07
C VAL A 134 14.55 18.45 0.26
N ALA A 135 13.92 17.29 0.38
CA ALA A 135 14.15 16.34 1.46
C ALA A 135 14.92 15.12 0.93
N TYR A 136 15.89 14.66 1.72
CA TYR A 136 16.53 13.35 1.55
C TYR A 136 15.84 12.36 2.48
N VAL A 137 15.17 11.37 1.91
CA VAL A 137 14.30 10.44 2.63
C VAL A 137 14.87 9.03 2.53
N LYS A 138 15.01 8.37 3.66
CA LYS A 138 15.43 6.96 3.74
C LYS A 138 14.25 6.02 3.44
N PRO A 139 14.49 4.82 2.86
CA PRO A 139 13.44 3.91 2.42
C PRO A 139 12.73 3.15 3.55
N GLY A 140 13.36 3.03 4.71
CA GLY A 140 12.81 2.34 5.89
C GLY A 140 11.91 3.23 6.74
N GLY A 141 11.41 2.67 7.84
CA GLY A 141 10.54 3.41 8.76
C GLY A 141 9.13 3.63 8.24
N GLU A 142 8.41 4.43 8.99
CA GLU A 142 7.01 4.78 8.76
C GLU A 142 6.88 6.25 8.31
N TRP A 143 5.75 6.60 7.71
CA TRP A 143 5.51 7.99 7.26
C TRP A 143 5.52 8.99 8.41
N ASN A 144 5.10 8.55 9.61
CA ASN A 144 5.14 9.42 10.78
C ASN A 144 6.55 9.89 11.14
N ASP A 145 7.56 9.04 10.93
CA ASP A 145 8.97 9.39 11.18
C ASP A 145 9.41 10.52 10.23
N VAL A 146 9.14 10.33 8.93
CA VAL A 146 9.52 11.30 7.88
C VAL A 146 8.85 12.66 8.09
N ILE A 147 7.54 12.68 8.37
CA ILE A 147 6.82 13.94 8.54
C ILE A 147 7.25 14.63 9.84
N SER A 148 7.48 13.87 10.92
CA SER A 148 7.98 14.43 12.19
C SER A 148 9.37 15.06 12.07
N ASP A 149 10.24 14.50 11.22
CA ASP A 149 11.57 15.07 10.95
C ASP A 149 11.52 16.39 10.17
N LEU A 150 10.55 16.53 9.24
CA LEU A 150 10.43 17.71 8.36
C LEU A 150 9.61 18.86 8.96
N GLU A 151 8.62 18.53 9.78
CA GLU A 151 7.65 19.48 10.35
C GLU A 151 8.28 20.65 11.14
N PRO A 152 9.36 20.47 11.94
CA PRO A 152 10.02 21.58 12.63
C PRO A 152 10.57 22.66 11.68
N SER A 153 10.80 22.32 10.42
CA SER A 153 11.24 23.26 9.37
C SER A 153 10.09 23.91 8.62
N GLY A 154 8.84 23.63 8.99
CA GLY A 154 7.63 24.16 8.34
C GLY A 154 7.40 23.59 6.94
N VAL A 155 7.97 22.42 6.64
CA VAL A 155 7.85 21.75 5.34
C VAL A 155 7.38 20.32 5.51
N THR A 156 6.80 19.79 4.43
CA THR A 156 6.40 18.40 4.29
C THR A 156 6.72 17.88 2.89
N ILE A 157 6.46 16.61 2.66
CA ILE A 157 6.44 16.00 1.31
C ILE A 157 5.09 15.32 1.08
N ALA A 158 4.71 15.14 -0.19
CA ALA A 158 3.57 14.29 -0.53
C ALA A 158 3.90 12.85 -0.14
N GLY A 159 3.11 12.27 0.75
CA GLY A 159 3.39 10.96 1.35
C GLY A 159 2.15 10.26 1.88
N GLY A 160 2.34 9.23 2.70
CA GLY A 160 1.27 8.40 3.24
C GLY A 160 0.24 9.21 4.05
N ARG A 161 -1.01 8.74 4.03
CA ARG A 161 -2.15 9.35 4.73
C ARG A 161 -2.39 8.74 6.12
N LEU A 162 -1.74 7.60 6.38
CA LEU A 162 -1.70 6.89 7.66
C LEU A 162 -0.24 6.79 8.09
N GLY A 163 0.07 7.24 9.31
CA GLY A 163 1.45 7.37 9.79
C GLY A 163 2.22 6.06 9.90
N LEU A 164 1.53 4.92 10.04
CA LEU A 164 2.13 3.57 10.18
C LEU A 164 2.56 2.94 8.84
N VAL A 165 2.21 3.52 7.71
CA VAL A 165 2.56 2.94 6.39
C VAL A 165 4.04 3.13 6.12
N GLY A 166 4.69 2.11 5.55
CA GLY A 166 6.11 2.14 5.19
C GLY A 166 6.43 3.11 4.05
N VAL A 167 7.58 3.76 4.17
CA VAL A 167 8.01 4.83 3.26
C VAL A 167 8.33 4.30 1.86
N GLY A 168 9.24 3.33 1.76
CA GLY A 168 9.78 2.90 0.47
C GLY A 168 8.75 2.26 -0.45
N GLY A 169 7.89 1.38 0.08
CA GLY A 169 6.85 0.71 -0.70
C GLY A 169 5.84 1.71 -1.26
N LEU A 170 5.42 2.69 -0.47
CA LEU A 170 4.48 3.72 -0.91
C LEU A 170 5.08 4.57 -2.03
N LEU A 171 6.29 5.08 -1.87
CA LEU A 171 6.96 5.92 -2.86
C LEU A 171 7.22 5.18 -4.17
N LEU A 172 7.62 3.92 -4.11
CA LEU A 172 7.87 3.10 -5.30
C LEU A 172 6.58 2.68 -6.02
N GLY A 173 5.46 2.64 -5.31
CA GLY A 173 4.15 2.30 -5.86
C GLY A 173 3.36 3.47 -6.44
N GLY A 174 3.86 4.69 -6.32
CA GLY A 174 3.14 5.90 -6.73
C GLY A 174 2.63 6.70 -5.52
N GLY A 175 1.83 6.12 -4.66
CA GLY A 175 1.37 6.69 -3.40
C GLY A 175 0.34 7.82 -3.53
N LEU A 176 -0.89 7.58 -3.06
CA LEU A 176 -1.85 8.65 -2.82
C LEU A 176 -1.52 9.37 -1.52
N SER A 177 -1.50 10.70 -1.57
CA SER A 177 -1.31 11.61 -0.45
C SER A 177 -2.54 12.46 -0.21
N PHE A 178 -2.70 13.02 0.97
CA PHE A 178 -3.66 14.11 1.20
C PHE A 178 -3.32 15.36 0.37
N LEU A 179 -2.07 15.48 -0.07
CA LEU A 179 -1.61 16.58 -0.94
C LEU A 179 -1.72 16.24 -2.44
N SER A 180 -2.28 15.08 -2.83
CA SER A 180 -2.23 14.66 -4.24
C SER A 180 -2.98 15.56 -5.20
N ALA A 181 -4.06 16.21 -4.76
CA ALA A 181 -4.78 17.18 -5.60
C ALA A 181 -3.98 18.47 -5.82
N GLN A 182 -3.02 18.80 -4.93
CA GLN A 182 -2.11 19.94 -5.06
C GLN A 182 -0.83 19.58 -5.79
N GLU A 183 -0.32 18.33 -5.58
CA GLU A 183 1.07 18.00 -5.90
C GLU A 183 1.24 16.74 -6.76
N GLY A 184 0.16 16.07 -7.19
CA GLY A 184 0.24 14.78 -7.87
C GLY A 184 0.45 13.62 -6.89
N LEU A 185 0.81 12.45 -7.39
CA LEU A 185 1.15 11.31 -6.53
C LEU A 185 2.44 11.58 -5.75
N ALA A 186 2.64 10.88 -4.65
CA ALA A 186 3.88 10.99 -3.86
C ALA A 186 5.14 10.76 -4.71
N ALA A 187 5.11 9.76 -5.59
CA ALA A 187 6.21 9.45 -6.50
C ALA A 187 6.49 10.55 -7.54
N ASP A 188 5.47 11.34 -7.95
CA ASP A 188 5.66 12.43 -8.90
C ASP A 188 6.59 13.52 -8.33
N ASN A 189 6.74 13.59 -7.01
CA ASN A 189 7.58 14.54 -6.31
C ASN A 189 9.02 14.07 -6.11
N ILE A 190 9.36 12.83 -6.50
CA ILE A 190 10.72 12.31 -6.43
C ILE A 190 11.51 12.83 -7.62
N ILE A 191 12.62 13.50 -7.36
CA ILE A 191 13.53 14.06 -8.36
C ILE A 191 14.87 13.35 -8.44
N GLY A 192 15.16 12.45 -7.49
CA GLY A 192 16.37 11.65 -7.49
C GLY A 192 16.30 10.41 -6.63
N TRP A 193 17.08 9.41 -6.99
CA TRP A 193 17.19 8.13 -6.29
C TRP A 193 18.66 7.74 -6.15
N GLU A 194 19.12 7.40 -4.95
CA GLU A 194 20.29 6.57 -4.75
C GLU A 194 19.82 5.11 -4.76
N THR A 195 20.30 4.31 -5.68
CA THR A 195 19.79 2.94 -5.86
C THR A 195 20.92 1.96 -6.18
N VAL A 196 20.78 0.73 -5.70
CA VAL A 196 21.65 -0.38 -6.04
C VAL A 196 21.01 -1.17 -7.18
N VAL A 197 21.60 -1.08 -8.37
CA VAL A 197 21.11 -1.75 -9.58
C VAL A 197 21.51 -3.23 -9.64
N ALA A 198 20.99 -3.97 -10.62
CA ALA A 198 21.10 -5.42 -10.70
C ALA A 198 22.52 -6.00 -10.64
N ASN A 199 23.54 -5.28 -11.10
CA ASN A 199 24.94 -5.72 -11.00
C ASN A 199 25.60 -5.40 -9.65
N GLY A 200 24.85 -4.80 -8.70
CA GLY A 200 25.36 -4.39 -7.39
C GLY A 200 26.07 -3.03 -7.39
N THR A 201 26.05 -2.26 -8.49
CA THR A 201 26.58 -0.90 -8.50
C THR A 201 25.61 0.06 -7.83
N VAL A 202 26.13 0.97 -7.00
CA VAL A 202 25.36 2.12 -6.47
C VAL A 202 25.33 3.19 -7.55
N VAL A 203 24.15 3.63 -7.93
CA VAL A 203 23.96 4.70 -8.92
C VAL A 203 23.05 5.79 -8.35
N ASN A 204 23.26 7.02 -8.76
CA ASN A 204 22.36 8.12 -8.51
C ASN A 204 21.57 8.39 -9.79
N VAL A 205 20.26 8.18 -9.75
CA VAL A 205 19.33 8.50 -10.83
C VAL A 205 18.81 9.91 -10.59
N ASP A 206 19.01 10.79 -11.55
CA ASP A 206 18.43 12.14 -11.56
C ASP A 206 17.33 12.21 -12.60
N ALA A 207 16.17 12.75 -12.22
CA ALA A 207 14.99 12.78 -13.07
C ALA A 207 15.19 13.60 -14.36
N LYS A 208 16.05 14.62 -14.34
CA LYS A 208 16.34 15.45 -15.53
C LYS A 208 17.35 14.75 -16.45
N ALA A 209 18.38 14.11 -15.87
CA ALA A 209 19.40 13.39 -16.62
C ALA A 209 18.90 12.04 -17.18
N ASN A 210 17.97 11.37 -16.47
CA ASN A 210 17.47 10.05 -16.82
C ASN A 210 15.92 10.03 -16.84
N PRO A 211 15.23 10.84 -17.68
CA PRO A 211 13.78 11.05 -17.57
C PRO A 211 12.97 9.78 -17.78
N GLU A 212 13.38 8.88 -18.67
CA GLU A 212 12.67 7.64 -18.92
C GLU A 212 12.74 6.66 -17.73
N LEU A 213 13.95 6.51 -17.17
CA LEU A 213 14.14 5.67 -15.97
C LEU A 213 13.41 6.26 -14.77
N ALA A 214 13.45 7.58 -14.58
CA ALA A 214 12.72 8.27 -13.54
C ALA A 214 11.22 8.09 -13.67
N GLN A 215 10.65 8.19 -14.88
CA GLN A 215 9.25 7.91 -15.15
C GLN A 215 8.89 6.48 -14.77
N ALA A 216 9.71 5.50 -15.14
CA ALA A 216 9.52 4.10 -14.79
C ALA A 216 9.60 3.86 -13.29
N MET A 217 10.56 4.44 -12.58
CA MET A 217 10.74 4.27 -11.14
C MET A 217 9.63 4.91 -10.29
N ARG A 218 8.84 5.82 -10.86
CA ARG A 218 7.67 6.42 -10.22
C ARG A 218 6.43 5.54 -10.40
N GLY A 219 6.31 4.45 -9.63
CA GLY A 219 5.11 3.61 -9.63
C GLY A 219 5.28 2.20 -10.22
N SER A 220 6.50 1.72 -10.42
CA SER A 220 6.76 0.33 -10.86
C SER A 220 7.21 -0.61 -9.74
N GLY A 221 7.20 -0.15 -8.49
CA GLY A 221 7.77 -0.93 -7.38
C GLY A 221 9.30 -1.05 -7.47
N GLY A 222 9.85 -2.09 -6.85
CA GLY A 222 11.29 -2.30 -6.73
C GLY A 222 11.98 -2.95 -7.94
N GLN A 223 11.45 -2.82 -9.15
CA GLN A 223 11.93 -3.58 -10.33
C GLN A 223 13.19 -3.02 -10.99
N PHE A 224 13.57 -1.77 -10.68
CA PHE A 224 14.71 -1.08 -11.26
C PHE A 224 15.93 -0.99 -10.34
N GLY A 225 15.83 -1.51 -9.12
CA GLY A 225 16.89 -1.53 -8.12
C GLY A 225 16.37 -1.45 -6.69
N ILE A 226 17.27 -1.61 -5.73
CA ILE A 226 16.99 -1.40 -4.31
C ILE A 226 17.36 0.05 -3.98
N VAL A 227 16.35 0.87 -3.72
CA VAL A 227 16.54 2.29 -3.39
C VAL A 227 16.99 2.44 -1.95
N THR A 228 18.04 3.21 -1.75
CA THR A 228 18.64 3.48 -0.43
C THR A 228 18.43 4.91 0.04
N LYS A 229 18.04 5.81 -0.87
CA LYS A 229 17.67 7.19 -0.56
C LYS A 229 16.85 7.80 -1.69
N PHE A 230 15.81 8.54 -1.33
CA PHE A 230 15.03 9.37 -2.24
C PHE A 230 15.40 10.84 -2.05
N THR A 231 15.44 11.59 -3.14
CA THR A 231 15.46 13.07 -3.14
C THR A 231 14.07 13.53 -3.59
N VAL A 232 13.35 14.24 -2.73
CA VAL A 232 11.94 14.58 -2.90
C VAL A 232 11.73 16.09 -2.77
N ASN A 233 10.88 16.65 -3.63
CA ASN A 233 10.45 18.05 -3.48
C ASN A 233 9.68 18.23 -2.17
N VAL A 234 9.94 19.33 -1.48
CA VAL A 234 9.21 19.71 -0.26
C VAL A 234 8.15 20.79 -0.55
N HIS A 235 7.13 20.81 0.28
CA HIS A 235 6.03 21.76 0.21
C HIS A 235 5.86 22.44 1.58
N PRO A 236 5.52 23.74 1.65
CA PRO A 236 5.20 24.39 2.91
C PRO A 236 4.00 23.69 3.57
N ILE A 237 4.06 23.53 4.89
CA ILE A 237 2.95 23.00 5.68
C ILE A 237 2.87 23.75 7.01
N GLY A 238 1.67 24.11 7.43
CA GLY A 238 1.38 24.63 8.75
C GLY A 238 0.52 23.66 9.56
N ASP A 239 -0.28 24.22 10.47
CA ASP A 239 -1.33 23.42 11.09
C ASP A 239 -2.39 23.07 10.06
N VAL A 240 -2.86 21.83 10.11
CA VAL A 240 -3.89 21.29 9.23
C VAL A 240 -5.17 21.04 10.00
N TRP A 241 -6.31 21.07 9.30
CA TRP A 241 -7.56 20.61 9.85
C TRP A 241 -7.87 19.20 9.33
N GLY A 242 -8.17 18.26 10.23
CA GLY A 242 -8.49 16.89 9.81
C GLY A 242 -8.73 15.93 10.97
N GLY A 243 -9.10 14.71 10.60
CA GLY A 243 -9.51 13.61 11.45
C GLY A 243 -10.61 12.81 10.76
N PHE A 244 -11.40 12.03 11.50
CA PHE A 244 -12.46 11.24 10.90
C PHE A 244 -13.80 11.45 11.63
N CYS A 245 -14.88 11.23 10.87
CA CYS A 245 -16.24 11.11 11.40
C CYS A 245 -16.79 9.72 11.06
N THR A 246 -17.65 9.19 11.95
CA THR A 246 -18.40 7.96 11.73
C THR A 246 -19.88 8.27 11.57
N TYR A 247 -20.57 7.49 10.74
CA TYR A 247 -21.95 7.75 10.38
C TYR A 247 -22.79 6.49 10.47
N ASP A 248 -24.08 6.70 10.80
CA ASP A 248 -25.08 5.63 10.82
C ASP A 248 -25.42 5.21 9.37
N PRO A 249 -25.62 3.90 9.09
CA PRO A 249 -26.09 3.42 7.80
C PRO A 249 -27.40 4.07 7.32
N ALA A 250 -28.23 4.57 8.21
CA ALA A 250 -29.44 5.30 7.85
C ALA A 250 -29.17 6.57 7.04
N GLN A 251 -27.91 7.07 7.03
CA GLN A 251 -27.48 8.25 6.28
C GLN A 251 -26.83 7.89 4.91
N ASP A 252 -26.95 6.65 4.46
CA ASP A 252 -26.26 6.15 3.26
C ASP A 252 -26.57 6.99 2.02
N THR A 253 -27.82 7.35 1.80
CA THR A 253 -28.26 8.11 0.61
C THR A 253 -27.56 9.47 0.55
N GLU A 254 -27.58 10.20 1.66
CA GLU A 254 -26.98 11.53 1.77
C GLU A 254 -25.46 11.47 1.69
N LEU A 255 -24.86 10.47 2.33
CA LEU A 255 -23.40 10.27 2.32
C LEU A 255 -22.87 9.92 0.92
N TYR A 256 -23.55 9.03 0.19
CA TYR A 256 -23.15 8.71 -1.18
C TYR A 256 -23.40 9.86 -2.14
N ALA A 257 -24.45 10.67 -1.92
CA ALA A 257 -24.65 11.88 -2.69
C ALA A 257 -23.52 12.91 -2.45
N ALA A 258 -23.09 13.08 -1.19
CA ALA A 258 -21.97 13.95 -0.84
C ALA A 258 -20.64 13.43 -1.42
N LEU A 259 -20.38 12.11 -1.34
CA LEU A 259 -19.22 11.47 -1.97
C LEU A 259 -19.22 11.66 -3.49
N HIS A 260 -20.37 11.47 -4.13
CA HIS A 260 -20.51 11.65 -5.57
C HIS A 260 -20.22 13.09 -6.00
N GLN A 261 -20.76 14.06 -5.29
CA GLN A 261 -20.49 15.48 -5.53
C GLN A 261 -19.00 15.81 -5.34
N TYR A 262 -18.38 15.26 -4.28
CA TYR A 262 -16.96 15.44 -4.03
C TYR A 262 -16.09 14.81 -5.13
N ALA A 263 -16.38 13.58 -5.54
CA ALA A 263 -15.62 12.85 -6.56
C ALA A 263 -15.72 13.51 -7.95
N GLY A 264 -16.84 14.19 -8.24
CA GLY A 264 -17.04 14.87 -9.51
C GLY A 264 -16.23 16.16 -9.69
N ASN A 265 -16.07 16.95 -8.65
CA ASN A 265 -15.34 18.23 -8.75
C ASN A 265 -14.76 18.72 -7.42
N GLY A 266 -15.04 18.07 -6.29
CA GLY A 266 -14.72 18.63 -4.97
C GLY A 266 -13.24 18.93 -4.78
N SER A 267 -12.37 17.95 -5.01
CA SER A 267 -10.93 18.10 -4.83
C SER A 267 -10.26 18.94 -5.92
N ALA A 268 -10.84 19.01 -7.13
CA ALA A 268 -10.33 19.88 -8.17
C ALA A 268 -10.75 21.35 -7.92
N ALA A 269 -11.95 21.58 -7.36
CA ALA A 269 -12.41 22.92 -6.99
C ALA A 269 -11.66 23.52 -5.80
N ASP A 270 -11.25 22.67 -4.84
CA ASP A 270 -10.41 23.06 -3.70
C ASP A 270 -9.34 21.99 -3.46
N PRO A 271 -8.18 22.08 -4.14
CA PRO A 271 -7.11 21.10 -4.05
C PRO A 271 -6.50 20.91 -2.66
N LYS A 272 -6.77 21.84 -1.73
CA LYS A 272 -6.36 21.71 -0.32
C LYS A 272 -7.17 20.66 0.44
N SER A 273 -8.28 20.20 -0.13
CA SER A 273 -9.15 19.20 0.48
C SER A 273 -8.81 17.77 0.03
N ALA A 274 -8.89 16.82 0.95
CA ALA A 274 -8.84 15.40 0.63
C ALA A 274 -9.75 14.60 1.57
N ILE A 275 -10.27 13.46 1.06
CA ILE A 275 -11.04 12.50 1.86
C ILE A 275 -10.56 11.07 1.60
N ILE A 276 -10.83 10.17 2.56
CA ILE A 276 -10.96 8.75 2.34
C ILE A 276 -12.35 8.37 2.85
N PHE A 277 -13.15 7.80 1.97
CA PHE A 277 -14.50 7.36 2.33
C PHE A 277 -14.50 5.83 2.44
N THR A 278 -14.69 5.32 3.65
CA THR A 278 -14.68 3.88 3.97
C THR A 278 -16.08 3.43 4.34
N ASP A 279 -16.57 2.43 3.64
CA ASP A 279 -17.78 1.69 3.98
C ASP A 279 -17.38 0.38 4.64
N LEU A 280 -17.61 0.26 5.94
CA LEU A 280 -17.17 -0.86 6.77
C LEU A 280 -18.32 -1.81 7.05
N VAL A 281 -18.09 -3.11 6.83
CA VAL A 281 -18.95 -4.21 7.22
C VAL A 281 -18.20 -5.08 8.23
N ALA A 282 -18.64 -5.08 9.47
CA ALA A 282 -18.00 -5.83 10.55
C ALA A 282 -18.82 -7.08 10.93
N ALA A 283 -18.19 -7.92 11.72
CA ALA A 283 -18.80 -9.13 12.28
C ALA A 283 -20.12 -8.83 13.00
N GLY A 284 -21.09 -9.73 12.86
CA GLY A 284 -22.48 -9.53 13.36
C GLY A 284 -23.35 -8.68 12.43
N GLY A 285 -22.87 -8.34 11.21
CA GLY A 285 -23.62 -7.54 10.25
C GLY A 285 -23.64 -6.05 10.57
N LEU A 286 -22.79 -5.60 11.49
CA LEU A 286 -22.65 -4.17 11.80
C LEU A 286 -22.03 -3.44 10.61
N THR A 287 -22.69 -2.39 10.17
CA THR A 287 -22.19 -1.51 9.12
C THR A 287 -22.01 -0.10 9.66
N THR A 288 -20.98 0.61 9.19
CA THR A 288 -20.76 2.02 9.49
C THR A 288 -19.94 2.65 8.38
N LYS A 289 -20.10 3.96 8.20
CA LYS A 289 -19.22 4.72 7.31
C LYS A 289 -18.22 5.49 8.14
N VAL A 290 -16.98 5.50 7.65
CA VAL A 290 -15.91 6.31 8.21
C VAL A 290 -15.40 7.23 7.11
N VAL A 291 -15.48 8.53 7.33
CA VAL A 291 -14.92 9.51 6.39
C VAL A 291 -13.78 10.22 7.07
N TYR A 292 -12.58 10.03 6.53
CA TYR A 292 -11.40 10.79 6.91
C TYR A 292 -11.39 12.09 6.12
N TYR A 293 -11.16 13.19 6.82
CA TYR A 293 -11.08 14.52 6.25
C TYR A 293 -9.68 15.08 6.44
N PHE A 294 -9.20 15.76 5.43
CA PHE A 294 -7.98 16.56 5.48
C PHE A 294 -8.21 17.90 4.77
N TYR A 295 -7.72 18.95 5.37
CA TYR A 295 -7.63 20.26 4.75
C TYR A 295 -6.27 20.90 5.05
N ASP A 296 -5.55 21.32 4.01
CA ASP A 296 -4.29 22.03 4.13
C ASP A 296 -4.55 23.48 4.55
N GLY A 297 -4.78 23.64 5.83
CA GLY A 297 -5.07 24.90 6.49
C GLY A 297 -5.59 24.68 7.90
N PRO A 298 -5.47 25.69 8.78
CA PRO A 298 -5.73 25.54 10.21
C PRO A 298 -7.22 25.48 10.58
N ALA A 299 -8.12 25.63 9.61
CA ALA A 299 -9.55 25.65 9.89
C ALA A 299 -10.34 24.92 8.80
N ARG A 300 -11.45 24.29 9.21
CA ARG A 300 -12.40 23.69 8.27
C ARG A 300 -12.95 24.76 7.33
N PRO A 301 -12.96 24.53 6.00
CA PRO A 301 -13.68 25.40 5.09
C PRO A 301 -15.19 25.40 5.42
N THR A 302 -15.81 26.58 5.47
CA THR A 302 -17.24 26.74 5.80
C THR A 302 -18.16 26.49 4.61
N SER A 303 -17.58 26.46 3.40
CA SER A 303 -18.24 26.17 2.13
C SER A 303 -17.33 25.28 1.28
N GLY A 304 -17.77 24.87 0.10
CA GLY A 304 -16.96 24.06 -0.81
C GLY A 304 -17.07 22.56 -0.55
N PRO A 305 -16.00 21.78 -0.77
CA PRO A 305 -16.07 20.32 -0.97
C PRO A 305 -16.62 19.53 0.22
N PHE A 306 -16.51 20.05 1.44
CA PHE A 306 -17.01 19.33 2.63
C PHE A 306 -18.42 19.75 3.05
N ALA A 307 -19.01 20.78 2.42
CA ALA A 307 -20.24 21.40 2.89
C ALA A 307 -21.40 20.39 3.00
N ASP A 308 -21.52 19.46 2.06
CA ASP A 308 -22.61 18.48 2.07
C ASP A 308 -22.41 17.41 3.15
N PHE A 309 -21.19 16.95 3.38
CA PHE A 309 -20.90 16.00 4.46
C PHE A 309 -21.27 16.54 5.84
N PHE A 310 -20.98 17.82 6.11
CA PHE A 310 -21.22 18.43 7.43
C PHE A 310 -22.69 18.86 7.67
N LYS A 311 -23.58 18.65 6.71
CA LYS A 311 -25.03 18.70 6.92
C LYS A 311 -25.59 17.40 7.47
N ILE A 312 -24.84 16.29 7.34
CA ILE A 312 -25.27 14.94 7.70
C ILE A 312 -24.92 14.70 9.18
N PRO A 313 -25.89 14.26 10.01
CA PRO A 313 -25.61 13.90 11.40
C PRO A 313 -24.58 12.76 11.50
N SER A 314 -23.53 12.95 12.30
CA SER A 314 -22.51 11.94 12.56
C SER A 314 -22.72 11.28 13.93
N LEU A 315 -22.31 10.02 14.06
CA LEU A 315 -22.26 9.31 15.36
C LEU A 315 -21.11 9.83 16.22
N THR A 316 -19.95 9.99 15.58
CA THR A 316 -18.74 10.58 16.18
C THR A 316 -18.05 11.43 15.14
N CYS A 317 -17.48 12.55 15.55
CA CYS A 317 -16.76 13.42 14.62
C CYS A 317 -15.58 14.07 15.34
N LEU A 318 -14.35 13.71 14.97
CA LEU A 318 -13.12 14.05 15.66
C LEU A 318 -12.18 15.04 14.94
N PRO A 319 -12.51 15.58 13.73
CA PRO A 319 -11.61 16.49 13.06
C PRO A 319 -11.34 17.74 13.89
N LYS A 320 -10.08 18.12 13.95
CA LYS A 320 -9.57 19.27 14.68
C LYS A 320 -8.39 19.90 13.96
N THR A 321 -8.01 21.09 14.37
CA THR A 321 -6.74 21.73 13.97
C THR A 321 -5.62 21.10 14.75
N GLN A 322 -4.57 20.64 14.07
CA GLN A 322 -3.44 19.93 14.66
C GLN A 322 -2.22 19.96 13.72
N LYS A 323 -1.08 19.50 14.19
CA LYS A 323 0.09 19.24 13.37
C LYS A 323 -0.19 18.12 12.37
N TYR A 324 0.46 18.18 11.20
CA TYR A 324 0.27 17.17 10.17
C TYR A 324 0.73 15.78 10.64
N SER A 325 1.86 15.69 11.35
CA SER A 325 2.34 14.45 11.97
C SER A 325 1.34 13.85 12.96
N GLU A 326 0.69 14.68 13.79
CA GLU A 326 -0.34 14.23 14.74
C GLU A 326 -1.58 13.67 14.01
N LEU A 327 -1.99 14.31 12.91
CA LEU A 327 -3.10 13.81 12.09
C LEU A 327 -2.78 12.43 11.52
N LEU A 328 -1.60 12.26 10.91
CA LEU A 328 -1.19 10.97 10.32
C LEU A 328 -1.11 9.87 11.37
N LYS A 329 -0.59 10.18 12.56
CA LYS A 329 -0.52 9.26 13.69
C LYS A 329 -1.92 8.86 14.13
N SER A 330 -2.81 9.82 14.38
CA SER A 330 -4.18 9.55 14.84
C SER A 330 -5.02 8.77 13.83
N ASN A 331 -4.82 9.00 12.54
CA ASN A 331 -5.47 8.22 11.48
C ASN A 331 -4.96 6.78 11.41
N GLY A 332 -3.71 6.54 11.75
CA GLY A 332 -3.07 5.22 11.71
C GLY A 332 -3.37 4.33 12.91
N GLU A 333 -3.63 4.89 14.08
CA GLU A 333 -3.79 4.10 15.32
C GLU A 333 -4.89 3.02 15.25
N PRO A 334 -6.10 3.25 14.70
CA PRO A 334 -7.10 2.20 14.59
C PRO A 334 -6.64 1.02 13.72
N VAL A 335 -5.86 1.31 12.67
CA VAL A 335 -5.31 0.30 11.75
C VAL A 335 -4.17 -0.48 12.41
N ARG A 336 -3.34 0.18 13.23
CA ARG A 336 -2.26 -0.47 13.99
C ARG A 336 -2.79 -1.51 15.00
N LEU A 337 -3.96 -1.26 15.58
CA LEU A 337 -4.59 -2.17 16.53
C LEU A 337 -5.18 -3.43 15.85
N LEU A 338 -5.32 -3.43 14.54
CA LEU A 338 -5.83 -4.56 13.78
C LEU A 338 -4.75 -5.65 13.65
N ASN A 339 -4.64 -6.52 14.64
CA ASN A 339 -3.69 -7.63 14.63
C ASN A 339 -4.32 -8.87 13.98
N ALA A 340 -4.49 -8.85 12.67
CA ALA A 340 -5.22 -9.85 11.90
C ALA A 340 -4.50 -10.20 10.58
N ARG A 341 -4.92 -11.28 9.95
CA ARG A 341 -4.66 -11.55 8.55
C ARG A 341 -5.37 -10.49 7.71
N ALA A 342 -4.76 -10.04 6.64
CA ALA A 342 -5.34 -8.97 5.83
C ALA A 342 -5.07 -9.18 4.33
N PHE A 343 -5.95 -8.65 3.49
CA PHE A 343 -5.70 -8.50 2.06
C PHE A 343 -6.10 -7.11 1.58
N PHE A 344 -5.49 -6.71 0.47
CA PHE A 344 -5.93 -5.61 -0.38
C PHE A 344 -6.27 -6.14 -1.77
N ARG A 345 -7.24 -5.51 -2.43
CA ARG A 345 -7.54 -5.65 -3.84
C ARG A 345 -8.10 -4.36 -4.37
N THR A 346 -7.69 -3.96 -5.57
CA THR A 346 -8.05 -2.66 -6.11
C THR A 346 -8.78 -2.77 -7.45
N VAL A 347 -9.55 -1.75 -7.76
CA VAL A 347 -10.08 -1.47 -9.09
C VAL A 347 -10.26 0.03 -9.25
N THR A 348 -9.99 0.56 -10.43
CA THR A 348 -10.32 1.95 -10.76
C THR A 348 -11.62 1.98 -11.56
N VAL A 349 -12.57 2.80 -11.13
CA VAL A 349 -13.84 3.00 -11.84
C VAL A 349 -13.97 4.44 -12.32
N PRO A 350 -14.68 4.69 -13.42
CA PRO A 350 -14.92 6.05 -13.89
C PRO A 350 -15.91 6.76 -12.97
N TYR A 351 -15.77 8.07 -12.81
CA TYR A 351 -16.85 8.90 -12.29
C TYR A 351 -17.95 9.00 -13.37
N ILE A 352 -19.18 8.67 -13.02
CA ILE A 352 -20.34 8.69 -13.91
C ILE A 352 -21.36 9.70 -13.37
N PRO A 353 -21.43 10.92 -13.91
CA PRO A 353 -22.23 12.03 -13.34
C PRO A 353 -23.71 11.70 -13.11
N SER A 354 -24.29 10.86 -13.97
CA SER A 354 -25.72 10.48 -13.89
C SER A 354 -25.97 9.30 -12.94
N ARG A 355 -24.92 8.77 -12.23
CA ARG A 355 -25.07 7.50 -11.49
C ARG A 355 -24.53 7.59 -10.04
N PRO A 356 -25.13 8.42 -9.18
CA PRO A 356 -24.70 8.49 -7.77
C PRO A 356 -24.96 7.21 -6.99
N GLN A 357 -25.85 6.33 -7.46
CA GLN A 357 -26.17 5.04 -6.82
C GLN A 357 -25.06 3.99 -6.95
N MET A 358 -24.05 4.19 -7.79
CA MET A 358 -22.97 3.20 -8.01
C MET A 358 -22.25 2.80 -6.71
N TYR A 359 -22.09 3.72 -5.77
CA TYR A 359 -21.42 3.46 -4.50
C TYR A 359 -22.22 2.48 -3.63
N ALA A 360 -23.55 2.70 -3.55
CA ALA A 360 -24.45 1.80 -2.86
C ALA A 360 -24.46 0.41 -3.50
N GLU A 361 -24.50 0.32 -4.84
CA GLU A 361 -24.48 -0.95 -5.56
C GLU A 361 -23.19 -1.74 -5.29
N ILE A 362 -22.04 -1.07 -5.20
CA ILE A 362 -20.75 -1.70 -4.87
C ILE A 362 -20.76 -2.22 -3.43
N ARG A 363 -21.22 -1.39 -2.46
CA ARG A 363 -21.36 -1.79 -1.08
C ARG A 363 -22.31 -2.98 -0.92
N ASP A 364 -23.47 -2.93 -1.57
CA ASP A 364 -24.48 -3.99 -1.49
C ASP A 364 -23.93 -5.31 -2.07
N LYS A 365 -23.14 -5.21 -3.14
CA LYS A 365 -22.45 -6.38 -3.69
C LYS A 365 -21.45 -6.95 -2.70
N LEU A 366 -20.60 -6.13 -2.08
CA LEU A 366 -19.70 -6.56 -1.01
C LEU A 366 -20.49 -7.25 0.11
N GLN A 367 -21.50 -6.58 0.63
CA GLN A 367 -22.30 -7.11 1.73
C GLN A 367 -22.95 -8.44 1.38
N SER A 368 -23.49 -8.60 0.16
CA SER A 368 -24.11 -9.86 -0.29
C SER A 368 -23.14 -11.04 -0.31
N ILE A 369 -21.85 -10.78 -0.63
CA ILE A 369 -20.80 -11.81 -0.70
C ILE A 369 -20.33 -12.19 0.72
N VAL A 370 -20.09 -11.18 1.58
CA VAL A 370 -19.47 -11.42 2.89
C VAL A 370 -20.47 -11.79 4.01
N SER A 371 -21.74 -11.41 3.87
CA SER A 371 -22.76 -11.65 4.91
C SER A 371 -22.87 -13.09 5.40
N PRO A 372 -22.84 -14.14 4.54
CA PRO A 372 -22.87 -15.52 5.00
C PRO A 372 -21.68 -15.88 5.91
N PHE A 373 -20.54 -15.28 5.67
CA PHE A 373 -19.31 -15.48 6.45
C PHE A 373 -19.36 -14.74 7.80
N LEU A 374 -20.02 -13.60 7.86
CA LEU A 374 -20.11 -12.74 9.04
C LEU A 374 -21.10 -13.25 10.10
N THR A 375 -21.95 -14.23 9.79
CA THR A 375 -22.94 -14.82 10.72
C THR A 375 -22.30 -15.73 11.77
N ILE A 376 -21.06 -16.17 11.59
CA ILE A 376 -20.34 -17.04 12.52
C ILE A 376 -19.75 -16.19 13.66
N PRO A 377 -19.70 -16.72 14.93
CA PRO A 377 -19.31 -15.92 16.07
C PRO A 377 -18.04 -15.08 15.84
N PRO A 378 -18.11 -13.76 16.02
CA PRO A 378 -17.04 -12.81 15.70
C PRO A 378 -15.72 -13.10 16.41
N LEU A 379 -15.79 -13.65 17.63
CA LEU A 379 -14.62 -13.95 18.48
C LEU A 379 -13.69 -15.01 17.89
N ILE A 380 -14.19 -15.86 16.98
CA ILE A 380 -13.38 -16.93 16.36
C ILE A 380 -12.80 -16.46 15.03
N ARG A 381 -13.61 -15.88 14.16
CA ARG A 381 -13.17 -15.43 12.82
C ARG A 381 -12.68 -13.99 12.79
N GLY A 382 -13.17 -13.12 13.68
CA GLY A 382 -12.69 -11.76 13.95
C GLY A 382 -12.60 -10.93 12.67
N VAL A 383 -13.73 -10.63 12.00
CA VAL A 383 -13.68 -10.21 10.63
C VAL A 383 -14.30 -8.85 10.42
N GLN A 384 -13.63 -8.06 9.61
CA GLN A 384 -14.20 -6.88 8.96
C GLN A 384 -13.84 -6.88 7.48
N PHE A 385 -14.74 -6.34 6.67
CA PHE A 385 -14.50 -6.01 5.27
C PHE A 385 -14.81 -4.54 5.05
N SER A 386 -14.09 -3.91 4.15
CA SER A 386 -14.42 -2.56 3.72
C SER A 386 -14.29 -2.40 2.22
N VAL A 387 -15.02 -1.42 1.70
CA VAL A 387 -14.76 -0.79 0.43
C VAL A 387 -14.42 0.67 0.69
N ASP A 388 -13.21 1.08 0.25
CA ASP A 388 -12.78 2.46 0.35
C ASP A 388 -12.91 3.12 -1.02
N PHE A 389 -13.57 4.27 -1.04
CA PHE A 389 -13.71 5.10 -2.23
C PHE A 389 -12.73 6.25 -2.14
N GLN A 390 -11.76 6.28 -3.06
CA GLN A 390 -10.72 7.29 -3.09
C GLN A 390 -10.79 8.04 -4.42
N PRO A 391 -11.26 9.29 -4.41
CA PRO A 391 -11.28 10.12 -5.60
C PRO A 391 -9.89 10.24 -6.23
N LEU A 392 -9.83 10.03 -7.55
CA LEU A 392 -8.65 10.23 -8.39
C LEU A 392 -8.97 11.32 -9.42
N PRO A 393 -8.96 12.60 -9.01
CA PRO A 393 -9.30 13.71 -9.88
C PRO A 393 -8.28 13.91 -10.99
N SER A 394 -8.73 14.41 -12.13
CA SER A 394 -7.90 14.67 -13.33
C SER A 394 -6.72 15.61 -13.05
N ILE A 395 -6.85 16.51 -12.07
CA ILE A 395 -5.77 17.41 -11.66
C ILE A 395 -4.51 16.66 -11.20
N ILE A 396 -4.63 15.46 -10.62
CA ILE A 396 -3.47 14.63 -10.27
C ILE A 396 -2.68 14.28 -11.53
N GLY A 397 -3.37 13.90 -12.62
CA GLY A 397 -2.73 13.63 -13.91
C GLY A 397 -2.07 14.86 -14.53
N THR A 398 -2.62 16.04 -14.30
CA THR A 398 -2.01 17.33 -14.71
C THR A 398 -0.68 17.53 -14.00
N HIS A 399 -0.64 17.36 -12.68
CA HIS A 399 0.59 17.50 -11.89
C HIS A 399 1.62 16.42 -12.25
N SER A 400 1.17 15.17 -12.43
CA SER A 400 2.05 14.06 -12.88
C SER A 400 2.72 14.40 -14.20
N ALA A 401 1.95 14.82 -15.20
CA ALA A 401 2.48 15.18 -16.53
C ALA A 401 3.48 16.35 -16.46
N ALA A 402 3.19 17.38 -15.67
CA ALA A 402 4.06 18.54 -15.48
C ALA A 402 5.41 18.19 -14.83
N LYS A 403 5.46 17.11 -14.03
CA LYS A 403 6.66 16.59 -13.36
C LYS A 403 7.38 15.48 -14.12
N GLY A 404 7.02 15.25 -15.39
CA GLY A 404 7.65 14.25 -16.29
C GLY A 404 6.95 12.89 -16.30
N GLY A 405 5.81 12.76 -15.64
CA GLY A 405 4.98 11.56 -15.63
C GLY A 405 5.45 10.46 -14.69
N ASN A 406 4.63 9.43 -14.60
CA ASN A 406 4.87 8.24 -13.79
C ASN A 406 4.56 6.96 -14.57
N ALA A 407 4.85 5.79 -13.98
CA ALA A 407 4.63 4.49 -14.62
C ALA A 407 3.14 4.20 -14.87
N MET A 408 2.26 4.69 -13.99
CA MET A 408 0.80 4.55 -14.16
C MET A 408 0.30 5.31 -15.40
N GLY A 409 1.04 6.31 -15.90
CA GLY A 409 0.72 7.02 -17.14
C GLY A 409 -0.48 7.96 -17.01
N LEU A 410 -0.67 8.58 -15.85
CA LEU A 410 -1.72 9.56 -15.62
C LEU A 410 -1.46 10.83 -16.44
N THR A 411 -2.51 11.41 -17.01
CA THR A 411 -2.46 12.60 -17.84
C THR A 411 -3.56 13.59 -17.52
N ALA A 412 -3.38 14.84 -17.95
CA ALA A 412 -4.40 15.90 -17.81
C ALA A 412 -5.69 15.64 -18.60
N SER A 413 -5.66 14.75 -19.59
CA SER A 413 -6.82 14.40 -20.41
C SER A 413 -7.66 13.24 -19.83
N ASP A 414 -7.21 12.64 -18.74
CA ASP A 414 -7.97 11.58 -18.08
C ASP A 414 -9.18 12.19 -17.36
N PRO A 415 -10.38 11.54 -17.43
CA PRO A 415 -11.54 12.01 -16.69
C PRO A 415 -11.40 11.78 -15.19
N GLU A 416 -12.35 12.30 -14.41
CA GLU A 416 -12.49 11.99 -13.00
C GLU A 416 -12.74 10.50 -12.79
N ARG A 417 -12.06 9.92 -11.82
CA ARG A 417 -12.10 8.47 -11.51
C ARG A 417 -12.11 8.27 -10.00
N ILE A 418 -12.39 7.05 -9.60
CA ILE A 418 -12.37 6.64 -8.20
C ILE A 418 -11.54 5.36 -8.13
N ILE A 419 -10.51 5.35 -7.30
CA ILE A 419 -9.82 4.12 -6.89
C ILE A 419 -10.66 3.50 -5.78
N ILE A 420 -11.05 2.25 -5.99
CA ILE A 420 -11.73 1.42 -5.00
C ILE A 420 -10.70 0.48 -4.42
N ILE A 421 -10.63 0.44 -3.09
CA ILE A 421 -9.88 -0.57 -2.36
C ILE A 421 -10.87 -1.47 -1.66
N LEU A 422 -10.72 -2.76 -1.88
CA LEU A 422 -11.37 -3.79 -1.10
C LEU A 422 -10.39 -4.27 -0.05
N GLN A 423 -10.78 -4.21 1.20
CA GLN A 423 -9.98 -4.69 2.32
C GLN A 423 -10.73 -5.78 3.06
N GLY A 424 -10.00 -6.75 3.56
CA GLY A 424 -10.53 -7.75 4.47
C GLY A 424 -9.53 -8.03 5.58
N ALA A 425 -10.06 -8.28 6.78
CA ALA A 425 -9.28 -8.70 7.94
C ALA A 425 -9.96 -9.88 8.61
N TRP A 426 -9.19 -10.95 8.89
CA TRP A 426 -9.68 -12.20 9.48
C TRP A 426 -8.62 -12.87 10.35
N ASN A 427 -9.01 -13.86 11.18
CA ASN A 427 -8.11 -14.49 12.13
C ASN A 427 -7.56 -15.85 11.67
N LEU A 428 -8.37 -16.67 11.01
CA LEU A 428 -8.03 -18.07 10.76
C LEU A 428 -7.37 -18.29 9.40
N ALA A 429 -6.23 -18.90 9.37
CA ALA A 429 -5.54 -19.28 8.13
C ALA A 429 -6.36 -20.20 7.22
N SER A 430 -7.25 -21.02 7.80
CA SER A 430 -8.18 -21.87 7.05
C SER A 430 -9.17 -21.09 6.18
N ASP A 431 -9.38 -19.82 6.46
CA ASP A 431 -10.31 -18.96 5.74
C ASP A 431 -9.62 -18.17 4.61
N ASP A 432 -8.30 -18.25 4.47
CA ASP A 432 -7.52 -17.47 3.49
C ASP A 432 -8.09 -17.56 2.07
N ALA A 433 -8.23 -18.76 1.53
CA ALA A 433 -8.70 -18.97 0.17
C ALA A 433 -10.11 -18.40 -0.06
N LEU A 434 -11.00 -18.56 0.93
CA LEU A 434 -12.36 -18.04 0.88
C LEU A 434 -12.38 -16.52 0.90
N VAL A 435 -11.57 -15.90 1.77
CA VAL A 435 -11.56 -14.44 1.92
C VAL A 435 -10.92 -13.76 0.71
N TYR A 436 -9.84 -14.31 0.16
CA TYR A 436 -9.27 -13.80 -1.10
C TYR A 436 -10.26 -13.92 -2.27
N ASP A 437 -11.05 -15.00 -2.32
CA ASP A 437 -12.08 -15.19 -3.35
C ASP A 437 -13.21 -14.14 -3.24
N PHE A 438 -13.57 -13.68 -2.04
CA PHE A 438 -14.54 -12.58 -1.88
C PHE A 438 -14.11 -11.32 -2.62
N GLY A 439 -12.85 -10.91 -2.45
CA GLY A 439 -12.30 -9.76 -3.16
C GLY A 439 -12.34 -9.95 -4.68
N LYS A 440 -11.99 -11.16 -5.15
CA LYS A 440 -12.04 -11.49 -6.57
C LYS A 440 -13.46 -11.42 -7.14
N GLN A 441 -14.46 -11.99 -6.46
CA GLN A 441 -15.86 -11.95 -6.90
C GLN A 441 -16.37 -10.52 -7.11
N ILE A 442 -15.92 -9.56 -6.28
CA ILE A 442 -16.32 -8.16 -6.41
C ILE A 442 -15.66 -7.52 -7.62
N THR A 443 -14.36 -7.73 -7.83
CA THR A 443 -13.66 -7.17 -9.00
C THR A 443 -14.17 -7.79 -10.31
N ASP A 444 -14.41 -9.11 -10.37
CA ASP A 444 -15.00 -9.79 -11.52
C ASP A 444 -16.41 -9.25 -11.84
N TRP A 445 -17.19 -8.93 -10.80
CA TRP A 445 -18.49 -8.29 -10.98
C TRP A 445 -18.36 -6.87 -11.52
N LEU A 446 -17.40 -6.08 -11.04
CA LEU A 446 -17.15 -4.72 -11.52
C LEU A 446 -16.67 -4.70 -12.97
N ASP A 447 -15.85 -5.67 -13.39
CA ASP A 447 -15.41 -5.82 -14.78
C ASP A 447 -16.59 -5.98 -15.77
N VAL A 448 -17.67 -6.62 -15.31
CA VAL A 448 -18.91 -6.77 -16.07
C VAL A 448 -19.84 -5.56 -15.92
N GLN A 449 -19.87 -4.96 -14.73
CA GLN A 449 -20.86 -3.95 -14.40
C GLN A 449 -20.48 -2.55 -14.88
N VAL A 450 -19.20 -2.17 -14.80
CA VAL A 450 -18.72 -0.84 -15.23
C VAL A 450 -19.04 -0.57 -16.72
N PRO A 451 -18.78 -1.48 -17.66
CA PRO A 451 -19.18 -1.28 -19.06
C PRO A 451 -20.68 -1.07 -19.26
N LYS A 452 -21.53 -1.74 -18.47
CA LYS A 452 -22.99 -1.54 -18.51
C LYS A 452 -23.39 -0.15 -18.02
N TRP A 453 -22.79 0.28 -16.91
CA TRP A 453 -23.03 1.63 -16.36
C TRP A 453 -22.65 2.73 -17.35
N LEU A 454 -21.54 2.54 -18.09
CA LEU A 454 -21.10 3.47 -19.12
C LEU A 454 -22.08 3.50 -20.30
N ASP A 455 -22.60 2.33 -20.75
CA ASP A 455 -23.62 2.25 -21.79
C ASP A 455 -24.91 2.97 -21.38
N GLU A 456 -25.40 2.69 -20.16
CA GLU A 456 -26.60 3.33 -19.61
C GLU A 456 -26.45 4.85 -19.48
N ALA A 457 -25.23 5.33 -19.20
CA ALA A 457 -24.91 6.74 -19.11
C ALA A 457 -24.58 7.41 -20.46
N GLY A 458 -24.52 6.65 -21.55
CA GLY A 458 -24.13 7.16 -22.87
C GLY A 458 -22.65 7.61 -22.93
N MET A 459 -21.80 7.08 -22.06
CA MET A 459 -20.38 7.39 -21.96
C MET A 459 -19.53 6.45 -22.80
N LYS A 460 -18.34 6.92 -23.20
CA LYS A 460 -17.35 6.09 -23.90
C LYS A 460 -16.86 4.97 -23.00
N LYS A 461 -16.54 3.81 -23.59
CA LYS A 461 -16.00 2.64 -22.89
C LYS A 461 -14.48 2.61 -22.81
N ASP A 462 -13.79 3.40 -23.60
CA ASP A 462 -12.33 3.45 -23.70
C ASP A 462 -11.67 4.37 -22.64
N ILE A 463 -12.30 4.48 -21.47
CA ILE A 463 -11.74 5.24 -20.33
C ILE A 463 -10.55 4.47 -19.76
N TYR A 464 -9.46 5.17 -19.55
CA TYR A 464 -8.25 4.59 -18.95
C TYR A 464 -8.42 4.39 -17.44
N LEU A 465 -8.41 3.13 -17.01
CA LEU A 465 -8.66 2.69 -15.63
C LEU A 465 -7.50 1.83 -15.11
N PRO A 466 -6.33 2.44 -14.80
CA PRO A 466 -5.18 1.68 -14.29
C PRO A 466 -5.43 1.15 -12.89
N LEU A 467 -4.91 -0.04 -12.58
CA LEU A 467 -4.90 -0.56 -11.22
C LEU A 467 -3.89 0.21 -10.35
N PHE A 468 -4.23 0.46 -9.09
CA PHE A 468 -3.35 1.18 -8.18
C PHE A 468 -2.47 0.20 -7.40
N ILE A 469 -1.19 0.13 -7.76
CA ILE A 469 -0.23 -0.87 -7.27
C ILE A 469 -0.13 -0.92 -5.74
N ASN A 470 -0.28 0.22 -5.04
CA ASN A 470 -0.13 0.25 -3.58
C ASN A 470 -1.20 -0.56 -2.85
N ASP A 471 -2.36 -0.78 -3.49
CA ASP A 471 -3.52 -1.44 -2.89
C ASP A 471 -3.96 -2.68 -3.69
N ALA A 472 -3.09 -3.21 -4.54
CA ALA A 472 -3.40 -4.34 -5.40
C ALA A 472 -3.12 -5.69 -4.74
N SER A 473 -3.90 -6.70 -5.10
CA SER A 473 -3.65 -8.11 -4.77
C SER A 473 -2.61 -8.70 -5.73
N SER A 474 -1.80 -9.64 -5.24
CA SER A 474 -0.71 -10.26 -6.00
C SER A 474 -1.13 -10.95 -7.29
N ASP A 475 -2.40 -11.37 -7.43
CA ASP A 475 -2.96 -11.99 -8.63
C ASP A 475 -3.44 -10.99 -9.68
N GLN A 476 -3.42 -9.67 -9.39
CA GLN A 476 -3.85 -8.64 -10.32
C GLN A 476 -2.73 -8.24 -11.29
N LEU A 477 -3.10 -8.07 -12.55
CA LEU A 477 -2.16 -7.72 -13.62
C LEU A 477 -1.89 -6.21 -13.66
N VAL A 478 -1.29 -5.70 -12.57
CA VAL A 478 -1.11 -4.25 -12.36
C VAL A 478 -0.31 -3.61 -13.46
N MET A 479 0.89 -4.13 -13.75
CA MET A 479 1.78 -3.51 -14.75
C MET A 479 1.14 -3.51 -16.14
N GLN A 480 0.41 -4.56 -16.50
CA GLN A 480 -0.30 -4.69 -17.77
C GLN A 480 -1.42 -3.66 -17.93
N SER A 481 -1.95 -3.13 -16.83
CA SER A 481 -2.96 -2.06 -16.85
C SER A 481 -2.37 -0.69 -17.19
N TYR A 482 -1.04 -0.53 -17.18
CA TYR A 482 -0.37 0.75 -17.37
C TYR A 482 -0.12 1.07 -18.84
N ARG A 483 -0.37 2.31 -19.28
CA ARG A 483 -0.13 2.78 -20.66
C ARG A 483 1.30 2.55 -21.14
N GLY A 484 2.27 2.62 -20.23
CA GLY A 484 3.69 2.44 -20.52
C GLY A 484 4.21 1.00 -20.43
N TYR A 485 3.34 -0.01 -20.33
CA TYR A 485 3.72 -1.39 -20.03
C TYR A 485 4.85 -1.93 -20.91
N GLU A 486 4.70 -1.95 -22.22
CA GLU A 486 5.71 -2.51 -23.14
C GLU A 486 7.03 -1.70 -23.12
N LYS A 487 6.92 -0.37 -23.02
CA LYS A 487 8.07 0.53 -22.89
C LYS A 487 8.87 0.21 -21.64
N PHE A 488 8.22 0.15 -20.48
CA PHE A 488 8.92 -0.06 -19.20
C PHE A 488 9.36 -1.51 -19.00
N LYS A 489 8.66 -2.47 -19.60
CA LYS A 489 9.11 -3.86 -19.70
C LYS A 489 10.42 -3.99 -20.49
N ALA A 490 10.52 -3.29 -21.62
CA ALA A 490 11.75 -3.27 -22.40
C ALA A 490 12.91 -2.59 -21.62
N LEU A 491 12.60 -1.47 -20.96
CA LEU A 491 13.57 -0.75 -20.13
C LEU A 491 14.04 -1.63 -18.94
N GLN A 492 13.12 -2.30 -18.24
CA GLN A 492 13.45 -3.19 -17.14
C GLN A 492 14.41 -4.32 -17.58
N ARG A 493 14.14 -4.95 -18.73
CA ARG A 493 15.03 -5.97 -19.31
C ARG A 493 16.40 -5.44 -19.67
N SER A 494 16.49 -4.17 -20.10
CA SER A 494 17.77 -3.55 -20.46
C SER A 494 18.67 -3.25 -19.25
N VAL A 495 18.07 -2.86 -18.12
CA VAL A 495 18.79 -2.53 -16.89
C VAL A 495 19.00 -3.74 -15.97
N ASP A 496 18.24 -4.81 -16.18
CA ASP A 496 18.35 -6.08 -15.45
C ASP A 496 18.43 -7.29 -16.40
N PRO A 497 19.46 -7.36 -17.25
CA PRO A 497 19.54 -8.38 -18.31
C PRO A 497 19.68 -9.82 -17.78
N LYS A 498 20.03 -10.01 -16.51
CA LYS A 498 20.09 -11.33 -15.86
C LYS A 498 18.83 -11.67 -15.05
N GLY A 499 17.87 -10.75 -14.99
CA GLY A 499 16.60 -10.96 -14.33
C GLY A 499 16.67 -11.02 -12.80
N LEU A 500 17.65 -10.36 -12.18
CA LEU A 500 17.77 -10.36 -10.71
C LEU A 500 16.47 -9.89 -10.04
N PHE A 501 15.97 -8.73 -10.44
CA PHE A 501 14.73 -8.17 -9.91
C PHE A 501 13.49 -8.76 -10.59
N ALA A 502 13.58 -9.08 -11.88
CA ALA A 502 12.46 -9.60 -12.66
C ALA A 502 11.99 -10.98 -12.17
N THR A 503 12.90 -11.86 -11.72
CA THR A 503 12.58 -13.27 -11.44
C THR A 503 12.82 -13.72 -10.01
N ARG A 504 13.63 -12.99 -9.24
CA ARG A 504 14.09 -13.45 -7.93
C ARG A 504 13.65 -12.55 -6.77
N ALA A 505 13.36 -11.29 -7.02
CA ALA A 505 12.83 -10.37 -6.03
C ALA A 505 11.32 -10.51 -5.91
N GLY A 506 10.76 -10.10 -4.76
CA GLY A 506 9.31 -9.99 -4.57
C GLY A 506 8.67 -8.84 -5.35
N GLY A 507 7.33 -8.72 -5.26
CA GLY A 507 6.52 -7.65 -5.85
C GLY A 507 6.03 -7.89 -7.28
N PHE A 508 5.23 -6.94 -7.81
CA PHE A 508 4.69 -6.97 -9.18
C PHE A 508 5.79 -6.90 -10.24
N LYS A 509 5.54 -7.47 -11.43
CA LYS A 509 6.51 -7.60 -12.53
C LYS A 509 5.96 -7.12 -13.87
N TYR A 510 6.86 -6.57 -14.71
CA TYR A 510 6.60 -6.29 -16.12
C TYR A 510 6.50 -7.54 -16.97
#